data_11f008e1c9cfbfce51b6e9f74fcf578a
#
_entry.id   11f008e1c9cfbfce51b6e9f74fcf578a
#
_cell.length_a   1.000
_cell.length_b   1.000
_cell.length_c   1.000
_cell.angle_alpha   90.00
_cell.angle_beta   90.00
_cell.angle_gamma   90.00
#
_symmetry.space_group_name_H-M   'P 1'
#
loop_
_entity.id
_entity.type
_entity.pdbx_description
1 polymer ?
#
loop_
_entity_poly.entity_id
_entity_poly.type
_entity_poly.pdbx_seq_one_letter_code
_entity_poly.pdbx_strand_id
1 'polypeptide(L)'
;SAEFIYENIMIQTNLINEAYLNGVKKFVFLGSVCIYPKFAPTPVKEDSLMTDHLEPTNDAYAVAKISGIKMLQAYHKQYGFKSTCLMPSNIYGPNDNFHPENGHVIPSMITKFNNQTEEVTFWGDGSPMREFIHTDDFADACIFSVDKSSDNGELYNVGSGENVSIKD
;
A
#
# COMPACT_ATOMS: atom_id res chain seq x y z
N SER A 1 9.31 -2.17 -15.03
CA SER A 1 8.31 -3.09 -14.46
C SER A 1 8.89 -4.46 -14.08
N ALA A 2 9.82 -5.01 -14.89
CA ALA A 2 10.42 -6.32 -14.60
C ALA A 2 11.22 -6.33 -13.29
N GLU A 3 12.03 -5.32 -13.04
CA GLU A 3 12.76 -5.15 -11.78
C GLU A 3 11.79 -4.99 -10.60
N PHE A 4 10.73 -4.20 -10.77
CA PHE A 4 9.73 -3.96 -9.73
C PHE A 4 9.05 -5.24 -9.24
N ILE A 5 8.57 -6.07 -10.16
CA ILE A 5 7.94 -7.34 -9.76
C ILE A 5 8.97 -8.31 -9.15
N TYR A 6 10.16 -8.42 -9.76
CA TYR A 6 11.21 -9.31 -9.28
C TYR A 6 11.67 -8.95 -7.88
N GLU A 7 12.05 -7.70 -7.65
CA GLU A 7 12.58 -7.25 -6.35
C GLU A 7 11.53 -7.37 -5.25
N ASN A 8 10.29 -6.93 -5.49
CA ASN A 8 9.23 -7.03 -4.49
C ASN A 8 8.91 -8.49 -4.14
N ILE A 9 8.84 -9.39 -5.13
CA ILE A 9 8.61 -10.82 -4.87
C ILE A 9 9.78 -11.41 -4.08
N MET A 10 11.02 -11.15 -4.46
CA MET A 10 12.21 -11.68 -3.78
C MET A 10 12.32 -11.19 -2.32
N ILE A 11 12.15 -9.89 -2.10
CA ILE A 11 12.22 -9.31 -0.75
C ILE A 11 11.16 -9.94 0.15
N GLN A 12 9.90 -9.89 -0.25
CA GLN A 12 8.80 -10.37 0.61
C GLN A 12 8.84 -11.89 0.80
N THR A 13 9.18 -12.67 -0.22
CA THR A 13 9.27 -14.13 -0.13
C THR A 13 10.35 -14.53 0.86
N ASN A 14 11.53 -13.92 0.75
CA ASN A 14 12.64 -14.20 1.68
C ASN A 14 12.27 -13.76 3.10
N LEU A 15 11.74 -12.56 3.29
CA LEU A 15 11.36 -12.06 4.63
C LEU A 15 10.29 -12.92 5.28
N ILE A 16 9.25 -13.33 4.58
CA ILE A 16 8.18 -14.18 5.12
C ILE A 16 8.73 -15.55 5.51
N ASN A 17 9.49 -16.19 4.62
CA ASN A 17 10.07 -17.50 4.89
C ASN A 17 11.04 -17.46 6.07
N GLU A 18 11.98 -16.53 6.09
CA GLU A 18 12.94 -16.39 7.17
C GLU A 18 12.30 -16.01 8.50
N ALA A 19 11.28 -15.15 8.48
CA ALA A 19 10.51 -14.82 9.68
C ALA A 19 9.84 -16.07 10.28
N TYR A 20 9.24 -16.90 9.44
CA TYR A 20 8.68 -18.19 9.88
C TYR A 20 9.74 -19.13 10.45
N LEU A 21 10.83 -19.36 9.72
CA LEU A 21 11.91 -20.28 10.12
C LEU A 21 12.60 -19.86 11.43
N ASN A 22 12.69 -18.55 11.68
CA ASN A 22 13.29 -17.99 12.88
C ASN A 22 12.29 -17.74 14.03
N GLY A 23 11.08 -18.24 13.92
CA GLY A 23 10.10 -18.24 15.01
C GLY A 23 9.53 -16.86 15.36
N VAL A 24 9.46 -15.95 14.38
CA VAL A 24 8.77 -14.67 14.53
C VAL A 24 7.34 -14.92 14.96
N LYS A 25 6.87 -14.22 15.99
CA LYS A 25 5.55 -14.49 16.62
C LYS A 25 4.39 -13.99 15.80
N LYS A 26 4.54 -12.85 15.12
CA LYS A 26 3.55 -12.27 14.22
C LYS A 26 4.23 -11.42 13.16
N PHE A 27 3.74 -11.50 11.93
CA PHE A 27 4.24 -10.75 10.78
C PHE A 27 3.18 -9.73 10.33
N VAL A 28 3.54 -8.46 10.27
CA VAL A 28 2.68 -7.42 9.70
C VAL A 28 3.19 -7.10 8.30
N PHE A 29 2.36 -7.38 7.29
CA PHE A 29 2.69 -7.16 5.89
C PHE A 29 2.13 -5.83 5.41
N LEU A 30 3.00 -4.99 4.88
CA LEU A 30 2.61 -3.73 4.27
C LEU A 30 2.29 -3.97 2.78
N GLY A 31 0.99 -4.03 2.50
CA GLY A 31 0.46 -4.12 1.16
C GLY A 31 0.30 -2.75 0.52
N SER A 32 -0.72 -2.61 -0.31
CA SER A 32 -1.10 -1.35 -0.98
C SER A 32 -2.53 -1.47 -1.50
N VAL A 33 -3.27 -0.40 -1.52
CA VAL A 33 -4.60 -0.34 -2.18
C VAL A 33 -4.53 -0.57 -3.69
N CYS A 34 -3.35 -0.50 -4.30
CA CYS A 34 -3.13 -0.84 -5.72
C CYS A 34 -3.44 -2.29 -6.08
N ILE A 35 -3.60 -3.18 -5.09
CA ILE A 35 -3.96 -4.58 -5.29
C ILE A 35 -5.42 -4.80 -5.71
N TYR A 36 -6.26 -3.79 -5.55
CA TYR A 36 -7.67 -3.89 -5.89
C TYR A 36 -7.92 -3.67 -7.38
N PRO A 37 -9.02 -4.24 -7.91
CA PRO A 37 -9.40 -4.02 -9.30
C PRO A 37 -9.55 -2.53 -9.63
N LYS A 38 -9.20 -2.19 -10.88
CA LYS A 38 -9.28 -0.81 -11.38
C LYS A 38 -10.67 -0.18 -11.18
N PHE A 39 -11.72 -0.97 -11.32
CA PHE A 39 -13.10 -0.53 -11.23
C PHE A 39 -13.83 -1.09 -10.00
N ALA A 40 -13.09 -1.36 -8.92
CA ALA A 40 -13.72 -1.78 -7.68
C ALA A 40 -14.71 -0.72 -7.19
N PRO A 41 -15.87 -1.13 -6.65
CA PRO A 41 -16.84 -0.19 -6.07
C PRO A 41 -16.21 0.64 -4.95
N THR A 42 -16.56 1.90 -4.87
CA THR A 42 -16.12 2.82 -3.80
C THR A 42 -17.22 2.97 -2.74
N PRO A 43 -16.93 2.86 -1.44
CA PRO A 43 -15.62 2.56 -0.84
C PRO A 43 -15.15 1.14 -1.11
N VAL A 44 -13.85 0.98 -1.40
CA VAL A 44 -13.27 -0.31 -1.72
C VAL A 44 -13.21 -1.19 -0.49
N LYS A 45 -13.70 -2.41 -0.59
CA LYS A 45 -13.69 -3.41 0.50
C LYS A 45 -12.62 -4.48 0.25
N GLU A 46 -12.17 -5.12 1.31
CA GLU A 46 -11.11 -6.14 1.27
C GLU A 46 -11.52 -7.38 0.44
N ASP A 47 -12.79 -7.69 0.37
CA ASP A 47 -13.35 -8.78 -0.45
C ASP A 47 -13.34 -8.50 -1.95
N SER A 48 -13.05 -7.26 -2.36
CA SER A 48 -12.82 -6.90 -3.77
C SER A 48 -11.49 -7.44 -4.33
N LEU A 49 -10.62 -7.99 -3.47
CA LEU A 49 -9.34 -8.53 -3.92
C LEU A 49 -9.53 -9.66 -4.95
N MET A 50 -8.92 -9.52 -6.14
CA MET A 50 -8.94 -10.50 -7.24
C MET A 50 -10.33 -10.75 -7.85
N THR A 51 -11.24 -9.81 -7.76
CA THR A 51 -12.59 -9.96 -8.36
C THR A 51 -12.65 -9.50 -9.82
N ASP A 52 -11.69 -8.70 -10.27
CA ASP A 52 -11.62 -8.18 -11.64
C ASP A 52 -10.18 -7.75 -11.98
N HIS A 53 -9.98 -7.15 -13.17
CA HIS A 53 -8.68 -6.71 -13.70
C HIS A 53 -8.04 -5.59 -12.87
N LEU A 54 -6.72 -5.71 -12.69
CA LEU A 54 -5.89 -4.69 -12.06
C LEU A 54 -5.69 -3.47 -12.97
N GLU A 55 -5.22 -2.36 -12.42
CA GLU A 55 -4.79 -1.20 -13.19
C GLU A 55 -3.54 -1.58 -14.04
N PRO A 56 -3.61 -1.58 -15.39
CA PRO A 56 -2.52 -2.07 -16.24
C PRO A 56 -1.19 -1.35 -16.08
N THR A 57 -1.22 -0.07 -15.65
CA THR A 57 0.00 0.72 -15.46
C THR A 57 0.79 0.33 -14.19
N ASN A 58 0.17 -0.45 -13.30
CA ASN A 58 0.73 -0.82 -12.00
C ASN A 58 0.53 -2.32 -11.65
N ASP A 59 0.11 -3.13 -12.60
CA ASP A 59 -0.24 -4.54 -12.40
C ASP A 59 0.94 -5.37 -11.88
N ALA A 60 2.15 -5.14 -12.38
CA ALA A 60 3.36 -5.84 -11.94
C ALA A 60 3.61 -5.69 -10.43
N TYR A 61 3.46 -4.47 -9.90
CA TYR A 61 3.56 -4.21 -8.47
C TYR A 61 2.39 -4.81 -7.68
N ALA A 62 1.17 -4.65 -8.19
CA ALA A 62 -0.02 -5.19 -7.56
C ALA A 62 0.06 -6.72 -7.44
N VAL A 63 0.45 -7.43 -8.51
CA VAL A 63 0.66 -8.88 -8.51
C VAL A 63 1.72 -9.29 -7.49
N ALA A 64 2.83 -8.57 -7.42
CA ALA A 64 3.85 -8.84 -6.41
C ALA A 64 3.25 -8.74 -4.99
N LYS A 65 2.55 -7.68 -4.65
CA LYS A 65 1.91 -7.53 -3.34
C LYS A 65 0.85 -8.60 -3.05
N ILE A 66 0.02 -8.94 -4.03
CA ILE A 66 -0.96 -10.04 -3.93
C ILE A 66 -0.28 -11.38 -3.62
N SER A 67 0.87 -11.67 -4.26
CA SER A 67 1.60 -12.91 -4.00
C SER A 67 2.09 -13.01 -2.56
N GLY A 68 2.54 -11.91 -1.95
CA GLY A 68 2.92 -11.85 -0.53
C GLY A 68 1.74 -12.14 0.40
N ILE A 69 0.58 -11.55 0.13
CA ILE A 69 -0.66 -11.82 0.88
C ILE A 69 -1.03 -13.31 0.79
N LYS A 70 -1.03 -13.87 -0.41
CA LYS A 70 -1.36 -15.29 -0.62
C LYS A 70 -0.35 -16.22 0.04
N MET A 71 0.93 -15.86 0.04
CA MET A 71 1.97 -16.60 0.75
C MET A 71 1.69 -16.63 2.25
N LEU A 72 1.39 -15.49 2.88
CA LEU A 72 1.07 -15.42 4.31
C LEU A 72 -0.19 -16.23 4.66
N GLN A 73 -1.24 -16.17 3.86
CA GLN A 73 -2.43 -16.99 4.03
C GLN A 73 -2.12 -18.50 3.93
N ALA A 74 -1.24 -18.88 2.99
CA ALA A 74 -0.80 -20.27 2.85
C ALA A 74 0.05 -20.73 4.06
N TYR A 75 0.97 -19.87 4.53
CA TYR A 75 1.79 -20.15 5.72
C TYR A 75 0.93 -20.26 6.98
N HIS A 76 -0.09 -19.41 7.11
CA HIS A 76 -1.04 -19.55 8.21
C HIS A 76 -1.77 -20.90 8.15
N LYS A 77 -2.32 -21.24 6.99
CA LYS A 77 -3.09 -22.49 6.80
C LYS A 77 -2.25 -23.75 7.05
N GLN A 78 -0.98 -23.73 6.63
CA GLN A 78 -0.11 -24.92 6.70
C GLN A 78 0.64 -25.02 8.02
N TYR A 79 1.07 -23.90 8.58
CA TYR A 79 2.01 -23.87 9.71
C TYR A 79 1.46 -23.10 10.93
N GLY A 80 0.28 -22.47 10.82
CA GLY A 80 -0.23 -21.60 11.88
C GLY A 80 0.56 -20.29 12.04
N PHE A 81 1.36 -19.90 11.03
CA PHE A 81 2.15 -18.67 11.09
C PHE A 81 1.22 -17.46 11.15
N LYS A 82 1.38 -16.68 12.21
CA LYS A 82 0.50 -15.54 12.48
C LYS A 82 0.89 -14.34 11.66
N SER A 83 -0.07 -13.74 10.97
CA SER A 83 0.17 -12.56 10.17
C SER A 83 -1.08 -11.71 9.97
N THR A 84 -0.87 -10.44 9.61
CA THR A 84 -1.88 -9.46 9.25
C THR A 84 -1.37 -8.66 8.06
N CYS A 85 -2.25 -8.30 7.13
CA CYS A 85 -1.93 -7.52 5.95
C CYS A 85 -2.62 -6.16 6.01
N LEU A 86 -1.87 -5.07 6.00
CA LEU A 86 -2.38 -3.70 6.01
C LEU A 86 -2.28 -3.08 4.62
N MET A 87 -3.39 -2.54 4.14
CA MET A 87 -3.51 -1.88 2.84
C MET A 87 -3.65 -0.37 3.06
N PRO A 88 -2.52 0.36 3.16
CA PRO A 88 -2.59 1.80 3.35
C PRO A 88 -3.18 2.50 2.13
N SER A 89 -3.91 3.58 2.36
CA SER A 89 -4.20 4.60 1.37
C SER A 89 -2.92 5.34 0.95
N ASN A 90 -2.99 6.52 0.35
CA ASN A 90 -1.77 7.23 -0.06
C ASN A 90 -1.05 7.79 1.18
N ILE A 91 0.07 7.16 1.54
CA ILE A 91 0.88 7.59 2.68
C ILE A 91 1.66 8.85 2.30
N TYR A 92 1.76 9.80 3.21
CA TYR A 92 2.60 10.98 3.10
C TYR A 92 3.24 11.33 4.45
N GLY A 93 4.35 12.05 4.45
CA GLY A 93 4.98 12.50 5.69
C GLY A 93 6.43 12.93 5.52
N PRO A 94 7.12 13.24 6.65
CA PRO A 94 8.53 13.58 6.63
C PRO A 94 9.39 12.47 6.03
N ASN A 95 10.45 12.87 5.31
CA ASN A 95 11.39 11.97 4.63
C ASN A 95 10.82 11.17 3.45
N ASP A 96 9.66 11.57 2.91
CA ASP A 96 9.14 11.00 1.66
C ASP A 96 10.04 11.34 0.46
N ASN A 97 9.74 10.73 -0.70
CA ASN A 97 10.45 11.05 -1.94
C ASN A 97 9.92 12.37 -2.55
N PHE A 98 10.62 13.46 -2.29
CA PHE A 98 10.29 14.80 -2.79
C PHE A 98 10.77 15.09 -4.22
N HIS A 99 11.09 14.04 -5.01
CA HIS A 99 11.47 14.25 -6.40
C HIS A 99 10.25 14.73 -7.22
N PRO A 100 10.38 15.85 -7.99
CA PRO A 100 9.23 16.51 -8.63
C PRO A 100 8.52 15.65 -9.69
N GLU A 101 9.22 14.67 -10.28
CA GLU A 101 8.67 13.80 -11.33
C GLU A 101 8.39 12.37 -10.83
N ASN A 102 9.17 11.88 -9.88
CA ASN A 102 9.12 10.49 -9.41
C ASN A 102 8.56 10.37 -7.97
N GLY A 103 8.24 11.48 -7.32
CA GLY A 103 7.58 11.53 -6.02
C GLY A 103 6.09 11.25 -6.13
N HIS A 104 5.47 10.80 -5.02
CA HIS A 104 4.02 10.74 -4.92
C HIS A 104 3.40 12.14 -4.97
N VAL A 105 2.06 12.20 -5.04
CA VAL A 105 1.31 13.43 -5.28
C VAL A 105 1.71 14.55 -4.30
N ILE A 106 1.54 14.35 -2.99
CA ILE A 106 1.81 15.40 -1.99
C ILE A 106 3.27 15.87 -2.01
N PRO A 107 4.30 15.00 -1.89
CA PRO A 107 5.69 15.48 -1.89
C PRO A 107 6.09 16.14 -3.21
N SER A 108 5.59 15.63 -4.34
CA SER A 108 5.82 16.26 -5.65
C SER A 108 5.20 17.66 -5.74
N MET A 109 3.96 17.83 -5.24
CA MET A 109 3.29 19.13 -5.18
C MET A 109 4.06 20.11 -4.30
N ILE A 110 4.46 19.71 -3.09
CA ILE A 110 5.26 20.54 -2.18
C ILE A 110 6.53 21.05 -2.86
N THR A 111 7.26 20.14 -3.54
CA THR A 111 8.48 20.51 -4.25
C THR A 111 8.21 21.49 -5.40
N LYS A 112 7.15 21.26 -6.18
CA LYS A 112 6.78 22.16 -7.28
C LYS A 112 6.41 23.55 -6.77
N PHE A 113 5.59 23.64 -5.73
CA PHE A 113 5.23 24.93 -5.14
C PHE A 113 6.41 25.67 -4.50
N ASN A 114 7.32 24.92 -3.87
CA ASN A 114 8.50 25.53 -3.25
C ASN A 114 9.52 26.05 -4.27
N ASN A 115 9.59 25.46 -5.45
CA ASN A 115 10.59 25.78 -6.47
C ASN A 115 10.09 26.80 -7.53
N GLN A 116 8.80 27.11 -7.56
CA GLN A 116 8.21 28.03 -8.55
C GLN A 116 7.63 29.28 -7.87
N THR A 117 7.88 30.43 -8.45
CA THR A 117 7.53 31.73 -7.89
C THR A 117 6.27 32.37 -8.50
N GLU A 118 5.81 31.90 -9.67
CA GLU A 118 4.71 32.53 -10.37
C GLU A 118 3.57 31.58 -10.70
N GLU A 119 3.85 30.45 -11.39
CA GLU A 119 2.81 29.53 -11.83
C GLU A 119 3.27 28.07 -11.68
N VAL A 120 2.41 27.20 -11.15
CA VAL A 120 2.70 25.77 -11.02
C VAL A 120 1.76 24.98 -11.91
N THR A 121 2.32 24.22 -12.86
CA THR A 121 1.54 23.40 -13.79
C THR A 121 1.41 21.96 -13.24
N PHE A 122 0.18 21.47 -13.18
CA PHE A 122 -0.15 20.08 -12.87
C PHE A 122 -0.83 19.40 -14.06
N TRP A 123 -0.75 18.08 -14.09
CA TRP A 123 -1.40 17.30 -15.13
C TRP A 123 -2.86 17.03 -14.78
N GLY A 124 -3.72 17.10 -15.79
CA GLY A 124 -5.15 16.85 -15.64
C GLY A 124 -5.93 18.06 -15.10
N ASP A 125 -7.16 17.80 -14.72
CA ASP A 125 -8.11 18.81 -14.24
C ASP A 125 -8.23 18.88 -12.71
N GLY A 126 -7.47 18.03 -12.00
CA GLY A 126 -7.51 17.94 -10.55
C GLY A 126 -8.75 17.25 -9.98
N SER A 127 -9.65 16.72 -10.80
CA SER A 127 -10.87 16.04 -10.34
C SER A 127 -10.67 14.67 -9.67
N PRO A 128 -9.59 13.90 -9.90
CA PRO A 128 -9.41 12.62 -9.24
C PRO A 128 -9.42 12.76 -7.73
N MET A 129 -10.21 11.88 -7.11
CA MET A 129 -10.30 11.79 -5.65
C MET A 129 -9.20 10.88 -5.08
N ARG A 130 -8.63 11.27 -3.96
CA ARG A 130 -7.62 10.50 -3.23
C ARG A 130 -7.88 10.55 -1.74
N GLU A 131 -7.57 9.44 -1.09
CA GLU A 131 -7.48 9.35 0.35
C GLU A 131 -6.02 9.37 0.77
N PHE A 132 -5.68 10.15 1.79
CA PHE A 132 -4.33 10.28 2.31
C PHE A 132 -4.27 9.90 3.79
N ILE A 133 -3.13 9.33 4.21
CA ILE A 133 -2.85 9.02 5.61
C ILE A 133 -1.44 9.48 5.96
N HIS A 134 -1.27 10.10 7.12
CA HIS A 134 0.05 10.48 7.60
C HIS A 134 0.88 9.27 8.02
N THR A 135 2.21 9.31 7.84
CA THR A 135 3.10 8.19 8.18
C THR A 135 3.00 7.78 9.63
N ASP A 136 2.81 8.72 10.57
CA ASP A 136 2.70 8.42 12.00
C ASP A 136 1.41 7.66 12.31
N ASP A 137 0.27 8.05 11.70
CA ASP A 137 -1.00 7.35 11.87
C ASP A 137 -0.94 5.93 11.31
N PHE A 138 -0.25 5.76 10.18
CA PHE A 138 -0.04 4.44 9.61
C PHE A 138 0.92 3.59 10.47
N ALA A 139 1.95 4.19 11.05
CA ALA A 139 2.84 3.51 11.99
C ALA A 139 2.08 3.05 13.24
N ASP A 140 1.21 3.89 13.79
CA ASP A 140 0.33 3.52 14.91
C ASP A 140 -0.61 2.36 14.54
N ALA A 141 -1.18 2.37 13.34
CA ALA A 141 -1.97 1.24 12.85
C ALA A 141 -1.16 -0.06 12.76
N CYS A 142 0.11 0.01 12.33
CA CYS A 142 1.01 -1.14 12.32
C CYS A 142 1.23 -1.69 13.75
N ILE A 143 1.53 -0.84 14.72
CA ILE A 143 1.72 -1.22 16.12
C ILE A 143 0.42 -1.82 16.69
N PHE A 144 -0.70 -1.15 16.48
CA PHE A 144 -2.01 -1.64 16.93
C PHE A 144 -2.33 -3.02 16.36
N SER A 145 -2.01 -3.27 15.10
CA SER A 145 -2.30 -4.53 14.43
C SER A 145 -1.52 -5.73 14.99
N VAL A 146 -0.37 -5.50 15.62
CA VAL A 146 0.42 -6.58 16.25
C VAL A 146 -0.41 -7.27 17.33
N ASP A 147 -1.11 -6.51 18.14
CA ASP A 147 -1.83 -7.03 19.31
C ASP A 147 -3.33 -7.26 19.07
N LYS A 148 -3.94 -6.49 18.18
CA LYS A 148 -5.40 -6.36 18.08
C LYS A 148 -6.03 -6.90 16.82
N SER A 149 -5.25 -7.15 15.75
CA SER A 149 -5.80 -7.71 14.52
C SER A 149 -5.85 -9.25 14.57
N SER A 150 -6.58 -9.83 13.60
CA SER A 150 -6.58 -11.27 13.39
C SER A 150 -5.18 -11.80 13.03
N ASP A 151 -4.99 -13.10 13.19
CA ASP A 151 -3.70 -13.76 13.02
C ASP A 151 -3.58 -14.59 11.72
N ASN A 152 -4.59 -14.54 10.85
CA ASN A 152 -4.76 -15.49 9.74
C ASN A 152 -4.37 -14.94 8.35
N GLY A 153 -3.62 -13.84 8.31
CA GLY A 153 -3.26 -13.17 7.06
C GLY A 153 -4.42 -12.34 6.47
N GLU A 154 -5.36 -11.93 7.32
CA GLU A 154 -6.49 -11.10 6.94
C GLU A 154 -6.04 -9.71 6.49
N LEU A 155 -6.78 -9.14 5.54
CA LEU A 155 -6.54 -7.81 5.01
C LEU A 155 -7.33 -6.78 5.80
N TYR A 156 -6.71 -5.63 5.99
CA TYR A 156 -7.36 -4.44 6.54
C TYR A 156 -6.96 -3.21 5.73
N ASN A 157 -7.95 -2.52 5.19
CA ASN A 157 -7.73 -1.20 4.63
C ASN A 157 -7.43 -0.20 5.74
N VAL A 158 -6.41 0.63 5.54
CA VAL A 158 -5.99 1.62 6.52
C VAL A 158 -5.93 2.98 5.85
N GLY A 159 -6.79 3.89 6.26
CA GLY A 159 -6.91 5.23 5.71
C GLY A 159 -7.51 6.20 6.71
N SER A 160 -7.64 7.46 6.33
CA SER A 160 -8.26 8.51 7.14
C SER A 160 -9.79 8.46 7.14
N GLY A 161 -10.39 7.77 6.16
CA GLY A 161 -11.83 7.79 5.91
C GLY A 161 -12.31 9.03 5.13
N GLU A 162 -11.39 9.91 4.74
CA GLU A 162 -11.69 11.16 4.02
C GLU A 162 -11.08 11.16 2.62
N ASN A 163 -11.90 11.51 1.63
CA ASN A 163 -11.45 11.69 0.25
C ASN A 163 -11.40 13.17 -0.10
N VAL A 164 -10.30 13.60 -0.69
CA VAL A 164 -10.10 14.95 -1.21
C VAL A 164 -9.82 14.89 -2.71
N SER A 165 -10.22 15.90 -3.46
CA SER A 165 -9.81 16.00 -4.86
C SER A 165 -8.39 16.55 -4.96
N ILE A 166 -7.70 16.23 -6.05
CA ILE A 166 -6.31 16.72 -6.25
C ILE A 166 -6.25 18.24 -6.33
N LYS A 167 -7.35 18.92 -6.73
CA LYS A 167 -7.43 20.39 -6.82
C LYS A 167 -7.70 21.08 -5.48
N ASP A 168 -8.23 20.38 -4.48
CA ASP A 168 -8.50 20.90 -3.13
C ASP A 168 -7.26 20.84 -2.25
#